data_17e09ff318a6252195193c3269930549
#
_entry.id   17e09ff318a6252195193c3269930549
#
_cell.length_a   1.000
_cell.length_b   1.000
_cell.length_c   1.000
_cell.angle_alpha   90.00
_cell.angle_beta   90.00
_cell.angle_gamma   90.00
#
_symmetry.space_group_name_H-M   'P 1'
#
loop_
_entity.id
_entity.type
_entity.pdbx_description
1 polymer ?
#
loop_
_entity_poly.entity_id
_entity_poly.type
_entity_poly.pdbx_seq_one_letter_code
_entity_poly.pdbx_strand_id
1 'polypeptide(L)' 'MDKEAIIRYKFYLCRNFLYKLLSEGLITEAQRRRIEKAVIKRLAEV' A
#
# COMPACT_ATOMS: atom_id res chain seq x y z
N MET A 1 -3.37 -3.12 21.52
CA MET A 1 -3.46 -3.50 20.11
C MET A 1 -2.11 -3.95 19.59
N ASP A 2 -2.09 -5.04 18.86
CA ASP A 2 -0.86 -5.58 18.30
C ASP A 2 -0.31 -4.64 17.22
N LYS A 3 0.98 -4.35 17.31
CA LYS A 3 1.67 -3.49 16.36
C LYS A 3 1.59 -4.04 14.93
N GLU A 4 1.70 -5.36 14.78
CA GLU A 4 1.57 -6.02 13.49
C GLU A 4 0.18 -5.85 12.88
N ALA A 5 -0.86 -5.92 13.70
CA ALA A 5 -2.23 -5.75 13.23
C ALA A 5 -2.45 -4.34 12.68
N ILE A 6 -1.86 -3.33 13.33
CA ILE A 6 -1.97 -1.95 12.89
C ILE A 6 -1.25 -1.76 11.54
N ILE A 7 -0.06 -2.35 11.41
CA ILE A 7 0.71 -2.26 10.17
C ILE A 7 -0.04 -2.95 9.02
N ARG A 8 -0.62 -4.12 9.27
CA ARG A 8 -1.41 -4.84 8.27
C ARG A 8 -2.63 -4.06 7.83
N TYR A 9 -3.30 -3.43 8.78
CA TYR A 9 -4.49 -2.62 8.50
C TYR A 9 -4.13 -1.43 7.61
N LYS A 10 -3.06 -0.72 7.95
CA LYS A 10 -2.61 0.43 7.16
C LYS A 10 -2.20 0.00 5.76
N PHE A 11 -1.49 -1.11 5.64
CA PHE A 11 -1.09 -1.65 4.35
C PHE A 11 -2.31 -2.02 3.50
N TYR A 12 -3.30 -2.66 4.12
CA TYR A 12 -4.53 -3.04 3.44
C TYR A 12 -5.26 -1.83 2.86
N LEU A 13 -5.37 -0.76 3.64
CA LEU A 13 -6.01 0.46 3.17
C LEU A 13 -5.26 1.09 1.99
N CYS A 14 -3.93 1.15 2.09
CA CYS A 14 -3.11 1.68 0.99
C CYS A 14 -3.26 0.84 -0.26
N ARG A 15 -3.26 -0.49 -0.11
CA ARG A 15 -3.41 -1.40 -1.22
C ARG A 15 -4.74 -1.22 -1.94
N ASN A 16 -5.83 -1.10 -1.18
CA ASN A 16 -7.15 -0.88 -1.75
C ASN A 16 -7.21 0.43 -2.53
N PHE A 17 -6.60 1.48 -1.98
CA PHE A 17 -6.53 2.77 -2.66
C PHE A 17 -5.76 2.67 -3.97
N LEU A 18 -4.63 1.98 -3.96
CA LEU A 18 -3.83 1.78 -5.17
C LEU A 18 -4.57 1.00 -6.24
N TYR A 19 -5.31 -0.03 -5.86
CA TYR A 19 -6.12 -0.79 -6.81
C TYR A 19 -7.23 0.06 -7.42
N LYS A 20 -7.81 0.94 -6.64
CA LYS A 20 -8.81 1.87 -7.14
C LYS A 20 -8.19 2.80 -8.20
N LEU A 21 -7.03 3.37 -7.92
CA LEU A 21 -6.32 4.21 -8.87
C LEU A 21 -5.96 3.44 -10.14
N LEU A 22 -5.55 2.20 -9.99
CA LEU A 22 -5.22 1.35 -11.12
C LEU A 22 -6.45 1.09 -11.99
N SER A 23 -7.59 0.79 -11.39
CA SER A 23 -8.83 0.53 -12.13
C SER A 23 -9.34 1.76 -12.85
N GLU A 24 -9.06 2.95 -12.34
CA GLU A 24 -9.44 4.20 -12.97
C GLU A 24 -8.41 4.68 -14.01
N GLY A 25 -7.32 3.94 -14.19
CA GLY A 25 -6.28 4.27 -15.16
C GLY A 25 -5.39 5.43 -14.74
N LEU A 26 -5.40 5.80 -13.46
CA LEU A 26 -4.60 6.92 -12.97
C LEU A 26 -3.14 6.53 -12.72
N ILE A 27 -2.89 5.24 -12.50
CA ILE A 27 -1.54 4.71 -12.35
C ILE A 27 -1.40 3.42 -13.16
N THR A 28 -0.15 3.06 -13.47
CA THR A 28 0.14 1.80 -14.15
C THR A 28 0.47 0.72 -13.12
N GLU A 29 0.49 -0.54 -13.57
CA GLU A 29 0.88 -1.67 -12.72
C GLU A 29 2.30 -1.50 -12.18
N ALA A 30 3.22 -1.00 -13.00
CA ALA A 30 4.59 -0.75 -12.57
C ALA A 30 4.66 0.31 -11.47
N GLN A 31 3.88 1.38 -11.61
CA GLN A 31 3.78 2.42 -10.59
C GLN A 31 3.18 1.89 -9.30
N ARG A 32 2.13 1.07 -9.39
CA ARG A 32 1.52 0.45 -8.23
C ARG A 32 2.53 -0.37 -7.44
N ARG A 33 3.34 -1.19 -8.14
CA ARG A 33 4.35 -2.02 -7.49
C ARG A 33 5.39 -1.17 -6.76
N ARG A 34 5.82 -0.08 -7.36
CA ARG A 34 6.78 0.84 -6.74
C ARG A 34 6.22 1.46 -5.48
N ILE A 35 4.98 1.91 -5.55
CA ILE A 35 4.32 2.53 -4.39
C ILE A 35 4.13 1.52 -3.27
N GLU A 36 3.71 0.30 -3.60
CA GLU A 36 3.57 -0.76 -2.59
C GLU A 36 4.89 -1.04 -1.87
N LYS A 37 5.98 -1.16 -2.62
CA LYS A 37 7.29 -1.39 -2.02
C LYS A 37 7.69 -0.26 -1.08
N ALA A 38 7.46 0.98 -1.48
CA ALA A 38 7.78 2.14 -0.66
C ALA A 38 6.93 2.16 0.63
N VAL A 39 5.66 1.81 0.51
CA VAL A 39 4.76 1.77 1.67
C VAL A 39 5.18 0.68 2.65
N ILE A 40 5.46 -0.52 2.14
CA ILE A 40 5.91 -1.64 2.97
C ILE A 40 7.19 -1.27 3.72
N LYS A 41 8.14 -0.65 3.02
CA LYS A 41 9.40 -0.24 3.63
C LYS A 41 9.18 0.75 4.77
N ARG A 42 8.33 1.76 4.55
CA ARG A 42 8.02 2.75 5.58
C ARG A 42 7.31 2.16 6.77
N LEU A 43 6.37 1.27 6.53
CA LEU A 43 5.63 0.62 7.62
C LEU A 43 6.55 -0.27 8.44
N ALA A 44 7.52 -0.91 7.81
CA ALA A 44 8.47 -1.77 8.50
C ALA A 44 9.46 -0.97 9.36
N GLU A 45 9.70 0.29 9.03
CA GLU A 45 10.63 1.16 9.75
C GLU A 45 10.03 1.80 11.00
N VAL A 46 8.73 1.69 11.19
CA VAL A 46 8.03 2.33 12.32
C VAL A 46 8.09 1.48 13.63
#